data_ba9dae3f1de565cfc1dc307b9556a699
#
_entry.id   ba9dae3f1de565cfc1dc307b9556a699
#
_cell.length_a   1.000
_cell.length_b   1.000
_cell.length_c   1.000
_cell.angle_alpha   90.00
_cell.angle_beta   90.00
_cell.angle_gamma   90.00
#
_symmetry.space_group_name_H-M   'P 1'
#
loop_
_entity.id
_entity.type
_entity.pdbx_description
1 polymer ?
#
loop_
_entity_poly.entity_id
_entity_poly.type
_entity_poly.pdbx_seq_one_letter_code
_entity_poly.pdbx_strand_id
1 'polypeptide(L)'
;WLVQEHRIPGWEDWDLIRREVTVGDSRFDLLLGRGEERFFVEVKSCTLFSRNGAMFPDAVTERGRKHILELAAMSRQGIHTGVLFLVHWDRARWFLPDYHTDPAFAQAFYEAAPHLDWKALALHWDGSFSRPGVAGVLAYPQAILERENHDGGDYTFILHLPETKDIVIGSKGSFHFPAGYYVYTGSARKNLAARLARHSRKRKKMHWHIDYLRQEADVVAALPIRTADDLEHDLAQAVGAVSDWSIDGFGCTDCTCPSHLFGFTVNPIHYRPFIQIVEDFRMNRLDSSIFYAIMG
;
A
#
# COMPACT_ATOMS: atom_id res chain seq x y z
N TRP A 1 -23.92 -13.36 2.66
CA TRP A 1 -23.92 -14.79 2.27
C TRP A 1 -22.98 -15.61 3.15
N LEU A 2 -21.68 -15.32 3.25
CA LEU A 2 -20.72 -16.09 4.08
C LEU A 2 -21.21 -16.25 5.53
N VAL A 3 -21.74 -15.20 6.16
CA VAL A 3 -22.32 -15.25 7.52
C VAL A 3 -23.57 -16.12 7.54
N GLN A 4 -24.49 -15.92 6.58
CA GLN A 4 -25.76 -16.67 6.52
C GLN A 4 -25.59 -18.16 6.27
N GLU A 5 -24.50 -18.55 5.60
CA GLU A 5 -24.13 -19.95 5.36
C GLU A 5 -23.13 -20.49 6.39
N HIS A 6 -22.87 -19.73 7.48
CA HIS A 6 -21.97 -20.11 8.58
C HIS A 6 -20.57 -20.55 8.09
N ARG A 7 -20.01 -19.80 7.10
CA ARG A 7 -18.76 -20.16 6.43
C ARG A 7 -17.55 -19.32 6.82
N ILE A 8 -17.69 -18.45 7.83
CA ILE A 8 -16.58 -17.65 8.33
C ILE A 8 -15.91 -18.42 9.45
N PRO A 9 -14.66 -18.90 9.28
CA PRO A 9 -13.97 -19.68 10.32
C PRO A 9 -13.92 -18.96 11.67
N GLY A 10 -14.43 -19.63 12.72
CA GLY A 10 -14.55 -19.11 14.10
C GLY A 10 -15.72 -18.15 14.31
N TRP A 11 -16.59 -17.95 13.32
CA TRP A 11 -17.84 -17.19 13.44
C TRP A 11 -19.06 -18.04 13.01
N GLU A 12 -18.93 -19.36 13.00
CA GLU A 12 -19.95 -20.29 12.51
C GLU A 12 -21.23 -20.24 13.38
N ASP A 13 -21.11 -19.91 14.67
CA ASP A 13 -22.25 -19.86 15.60
C ASP A 13 -22.96 -18.49 15.63
N TRP A 14 -22.56 -17.56 14.76
CA TRP A 14 -23.14 -16.23 14.71
C TRP A 14 -24.16 -16.09 13.58
N ASP A 15 -25.38 -15.69 13.93
CA ASP A 15 -26.46 -15.41 12.99
C ASP A 15 -26.48 -13.93 12.56
N LEU A 16 -26.81 -13.66 11.31
CA LEU A 16 -27.03 -12.30 10.84
C LEU A 16 -28.37 -11.76 11.37
N ILE A 17 -28.33 -10.81 12.31
CA ILE A 17 -29.51 -10.10 12.80
C ILE A 17 -29.89 -8.98 11.85
N ARG A 18 -28.93 -8.12 11.49
CA ARG A 18 -29.21 -6.91 10.71
C ARG A 18 -27.99 -6.47 9.91
N ARG A 19 -28.27 -5.89 8.75
CA ARG A 19 -27.27 -5.14 7.97
C ARG A 19 -27.41 -3.65 8.25
N GLU A 20 -26.30 -2.92 8.11
CA GLU A 20 -26.25 -1.45 8.26
C GLU A 20 -26.84 -0.95 9.59
N VAL A 21 -26.09 -1.15 10.66
CA VAL A 21 -26.49 -0.78 12.02
C VAL A 21 -25.79 0.50 12.44
N THR A 22 -26.57 1.52 12.81
CA THR A 22 -26.05 2.77 13.33
C THR A 22 -25.83 2.67 14.83
N VAL A 23 -24.61 3.06 15.28
CA VAL A 23 -24.23 3.19 16.68
C VAL A 23 -23.51 4.54 16.83
N GLY A 24 -24.08 5.44 17.59
CA GLY A 24 -23.57 6.82 17.66
C GLY A 24 -23.56 7.47 16.27
N ASP A 25 -22.40 7.99 15.88
CA ASP A 25 -22.19 8.67 14.58
C ASP A 25 -21.69 7.72 13.47
N SER A 26 -21.57 6.43 13.76
CA SER A 26 -21.08 5.45 12.77
C SER A 26 -22.12 4.41 12.42
N ARG A 27 -22.03 3.95 11.16
CA ARG A 27 -22.87 2.87 10.62
C ARG A 27 -21.95 1.72 10.23
N PHE A 28 -22.10 0.61 10.96
CA PHE A 28 -21.38 -0.63 10.72
C PHE A 28 -22.15 -1.56 9.79
N ASP A 29 -21.46 -2.39 9.06
CA ASP A 29 -22.03 -3.20 7.98
C ASP A 29 -22.95 -4.30 8.50
N LEU A 30 -22.59 -4.99 9.60
CA LEU A 30 -23.34 -6.13 10.11
C LEU A 30 -23.52 -6.07 11.63
N LEU A 31 -24.69 -6.49 12.10
CA LEU A 31 -24.95 -6.92 13.48
C LEU A 31 -25.23 -8.41 13.46
N LEU A 32 -24.40 -9.16 14.18
CA LEU A 32 -24.58 -10.59 14.37
C LEU A 32 -25.07 -10.88 15.79
N GLY A 33 -25.68 -12.04 15.98
CA GLY A 33 -26.20 -12.49 17.27
C GLY A 33 -25.92 -13.95 17.53
N ARG A 34 -25.71 -14.26 18.80
CA ARG A 34 -25.62 -15.61 19.36
C ARG A 34 -26.33 -15.61 20.73
N GLY A 35 -27.59 -16.06 20.75
CA GLY A 35 -28.44 -15.87 21.93
C GLY A 35 -28.61 -14.38 22.29
N GLU A 36 -28.24 -14.01 23.51
CA GLU A 36 -28.29 -12.63 24.00
C GLU A 36 -27.09 -11.78 23.55
N GLU A 37 -26.02 -12.40 23.05
CA GLU A 37 -24.80 -11.72 22.63
C GLU A 37 -25.00 -10.96 21.31
N ARG A 38 -24.31 -9.85 21.18
CA ARG A 38 -24.33 -8.98 19.99
C ARG A 38 -22.91 -8.69 19.53
N PHE A 39 -22.67 -8.82 18.22
CA PHE A 39 -21.38 -8.67 17.61
C PHE A 39 -21.47 -7.70 16.42
N PHE A 40 -20.84 -6.54 16.54
CA PHE A 40 -20.80 -5.51 15.49
C PHE A 40 -19.60 -5.73 14.58
N VAL A 41 -19.84 -5.84 13.29
CA VAL A 41 -18.80 -6.15 12.30
C VAL A 41 -18.78 -5.11 11.18
N GLU A 42 -17.59 -4.65 10.90
CA GLU A 42 -17.27 -3.87 9.70
C GLU A 42 -16.65 -4.78 8.65
N VAL A 43 -17.05 -4.64 7.39
CA VAL A 43 -16.55 -5.43 6.27
C VAL A 43 -15.70 -4.57 5.36
N LYS A 44 -14.53 -5.06 4.98
CA LYS A 44 -13.60 -4.37 4.07
C LYS A 44 -13.30 -5.26 2.87
N SER A 45 -13.59 -4.75 1.67
CA SER A 45 -13.20 -5.39 0.41
C SER A 45 -11.73 -5.06 0.12
N CYS A 46 -10.89 -6.09 -0.03
CA CYS A 46 -9.46 -5.95 -0.28
C CYS A 46 -9.13 -6.40 -1.71
N THR A 47 -8.74 -5.42 -2.53
CA THR A 47 -8.40 -5.59 -3.94
C THR A 47 -6.91 -5.43 -4.23
N LEU A 48 -6.12 -4.98 -3.24
CA LEU A 48 -4.67 -4.91 -3.35
C LEU A 48 -4.05 -6.24 -2.89
N PHE A 49 -3.58 -7.02 -3.85
CA PHE A 49 -2.93 -8.30 -3.59
C PHE A 49 -1.79 -8.54 -4.59
N SER A 50 -0.87 -9.41 -4.21
CA SER A 50 0.27 -9.85 -5.02
C SER A 50 0.32 -11.37 -5.13
N ARG A 51 1.50 -11.98 -5.31
CA ARG A 51 1.63 -13.45 -5.42
C ARG A 51 1.00 -14.18 -4.24
N ASN A 52 1.40 -13.80 -3.02
CA ASN A 52 1.01 -14.47 -1.77
C ASN A 52 0.44 -13.51 -0.73
N GLY A 53 0.53 -12.23 -0.96
CA GLY A 53 0.15 -11.20 -0.01
C GLY A 53 -1.10 -10.43 -0.39
N ALA A 54 -1.75 -9.87 0.63
CA ALA A 54 -2.79 -8.88 0.46
C ALA A 54 -2.57 -7.72 1.42
N MET A 55 -2.89 -6.51 0.97
CA MET A 55 -2.83 -5.31 1.79
C MET A 55 -4.11 -4.48 1.66
N PHE A 56 -4.45 -3.75 2.72
CA PHE A 56 -5.59 -2.83 2.76
C PHE A 56 -5.19 -1.57 3.56
N PRO A 57 -5.58 -0.36 3.15
CA PRO A 57 -6.39 -0.02 1.97
C PRO A 57 -5.53 0.22 0.70
N ASP A 58 -6.15 0.23 -0.46
CA ASP A 58 -5.53 0.62 -1.74
C ASP A 58 -5.42 2.15 -1.92
N ALA A 59 -6.12 2.93 -1.10
CA ALA A 59 -6.07 4.38 -1.03
C ALA A 59 -6.25 4.87 0.42
N VAL A 60 -5.82 6.10 0.72
CA VAL A 60 -6.00 6.70 2.06
C VAL A 60 -7.47 6.69 2.46
N THR A 61 -7.77 6.13 3.66
CA THR A 61 -9.14 5.96 4.15
C THR A 61 -9.36 6.50 5.57
N GLU A 62 -9.66 7.79 5.70
CA GLU A 62 -9.98 8.39 7.00
C GLU A 62 -11.21 7.74 7.65
N ARG A 63 -12.24 7.43 6.85
CA ARG A 63 -13.44 6.74 7.34
C ARG A 63 -13.12 5.32 7.81
N GLY A 64 -12.29 4.57 7.08
CA GLY A 64 -11.86 3.24 7.50
C GLY A 64 -11.11 3.27 8.83
N ARG A 65 -10.20 4.22 8.99
CA ARG A 65 -9.47 4.47 10.25
C ARG A 65 -10.42 4.80 11.41
N LYS A 66 -11.38 5.71 11.18
CA LYS A 66 -12.40 6.07 12.19
C LYS A 66 -13.16 4.83 12.65
N HIS A 67 -13.68 4.00 11.74
CA HIS A 67 -14.45 2.80 12.08
C HIS A 67 -13.63 1.79 12.91
N ILE A 68 -12.35 1.56 12.56
CA ILE A 68 -11.45 0.68 13.32
C ILE A 68 -11.30 1.17 14.78
N LEU A 69 -11.04 2.46 14.97
CA LEU A 69 -10.85 3.04 16.29
C LEU A 69 -12.12 3.01 17.14
N GLU A 70 -13.28 3.25 16.54
CA GLU A 70 -14.58 3.19 17.22
C GLU A 70 -14.92 1.75 17.65
N LEU A 71 -14.73 0.76 16.76
CA LEU A 71 -14.91 -0.63 17.11
C LEU A 71 -14.00 -1.06 18.28
N ALA A 72 -12.74 -0.65 18.25
CA ALA A 72 -11.82 -0.92 19.36
C ALA A 72 -12.25 -0.21 20.66
N ALA A 73 -12.80 1.00 20.58
CA ALA A 73 -13.34 1.70 21.75
C ALA A 73 -14.57 1.00 22.32
N MET A 74 -15.48 0.52 21.48
CA MET A 74 -16.65 -0.30 21.89
C MET A 74 -16.20 -1.61 22.53
N SER A 75 -15.19 -2.26 21.97
CA SER A 75 -14.65 -3.52 22.54
C SER A 75 -14.10 -3.33 23.95
N ARG A 76 -13.40 -2.23 24.21
CA ARG A 76 -12.90 -1.88 25.56
C ARG A 76 -14.04 -1.63 26.58
N GLN A 77 -15.26 -1.38 26.09
CA GLN A 77 -16.46 -1.27 26.93
C GLN A 77 -17.21 -2.61 27.08
N GLY A 78 -16.64 -3.70 26.60
CA GLY A 78 -17.21 -5.05 26.70
C GLY A 78 -18.19 -5.40 25.59
N ILE A 79 -18.30 -4.59 24.54
CA ILE A 79 -19.14 -4.87 23.37
C ILE A 79 -18.31 -5.71 22.39
N HIS A 80 -18.84 -6.85 21.92
CA HIS A 80 -18.16 -7.67 20.92
C HIS A 80 -18.13 -6.96 19.57
N THR A 81 -16.93 -6.74 19.03
CA THR A 81 -16.72 -5.99 17.79
C THR A 81 -15.63 -6.63 16.93
N GLY A 82 -15.76 -6.50 15.62
CA GLY A 82 -14.78 -7.11 14.72
C GLY A 82 -14.73 -6.46 13.34
N VAL A 83 -13.72 -6.90 12.59
CA VAL A 83 -13.50 -6.48 11.20
C VAL A 83 -13.25 -7.69 10.32
N LEU A 84 -13.92 -7.72 9.18
CA LEU A 84 -13.77 -8.77 8.18
C LEU A 84 -13.17 -8.21 6.89
N PHE A 85 -11.93 -8.57 6.61
CA PHE A 85 -11.30 -8.26 5.32
C PHE A 85 -11.58 -9.40 4.33
N LEU A 86 -12.23 -9.08 3.22
CA LEU A 86 -12.53 -10.00 2.13
C LEU A 86 -11.51 -9.79 1.02
N VAL A 87 -10.53 -10.66 0.94
CA VAL A 87 -9.44 -10.60 -0.04
C VAL A 87 -9.85 -11.37 -1.29
N HIS A 88 -10.02 -10.67 -2.40
CA HIS A 88 -10.49 -11.25 -3.68
C HIS A 88 -9.37 -11.99 -4.44
N TRP A 89 -8.57 -12.76 -3.73
CA TRP A 89 -7.47 -13.55 -4.26
C TRP A 89 -7.26 -14.83 -3.45
N ASP A 90 -7.51 -15.99 -4.06
CA ASP A 90 -7.47 -17.29 -3.40
C ASP A 90 -6.08 -17.81 -3.07
N ARG A 91 -5.04 -17.21 -3.67
CA ARG A 91 -3.64 -17.55 -3.42
C ARG A 91 -3.00 -16.74 -2.30
N ALA A 92 -3.69 -15.72 -1.78
CA ALA A 92 -3.18 -14.97 -0.64
C ALA A 92 -2.92 -15.90 0.55
N ARG A 93 -1.84 -15.66 1.29
CA ARG A 93 -1.42 -16.42 2.48
C ARG A 93 -1.22 -15.51 3.68
N TRP A 94 -0.96 -14.24 3.46
CA TRP A 94 -0.77 -13.25 4.51
C TRP A 94 -1.49 -11.94 4.19
N PHE A 95 -1.82 -11.20 5.25
CA PHE A 95 -2.47 -9.91 5.19
C PHE A 95 -1.72 -8.91 6.06
N LEU A 96 -1.53 -7.69 5.54
CA LEU A 96 -1.04 -6.53 6.30
C LEU A 96 -1.87 -5.29 5.97
N PRO A 97 -2.03 -4.34 6.90
CA PRO A 97 -2.47 -3.00 6.52
C PRO A 97 -1.43 -2.37 5.58
N ASP A 98 -1.89 -1.63 4.55
CA ASP A 98 -0.98 -0.98 3.59
C ASP A 98 -0.35 0.27 4.20
N TYR A 99 0.73 0.04 4.92
CA TYR A 99 1.56 1.09 5.52
C TYR A 99 2.31 1.95 4.49
N HIS A 100 2.40 1.52 3.24
CA HIS A 100 2.97 2.33 2.17
C HIS A 100 2.03 3.48 1.80
N THR A 101 0.76 3.18 1.59
CA THR A 101 -0.26 4.12 1.13
C THR A 101 -0.92 4.88 2.28
N ASP A 102 -1.34 4.17 3.34
CA ASP A 102 -1.99 4.77 4.52
C ASP A 102 -1.33 4.31 5.83
N PRO A 103 -0.16 4.87 6.18
CA PRO A 103 0.53 4.54 7.43
C PRO A 103 -0.30 4.90 8.68
N ALA A 104 -1.23 5.85 8.57
CA ALA A 104 -2.10 6.23 9.68
C ALA A 104 -3.18 5.16 9.93
N PHE A 105 -3.73 4.56 8.87
CA PHE A 105 -4.61 3.39 9.00
C PHE A 105 -3.84 2.19 9.56
N ALA A 106 -2.63 1.95 9.05
CA ALA A 106 -1.79 0.84 9.48
C ALA A 106 -1.47 0.92 10.99
N GLN A 107 -1.15 2.12 11.49
CA GLN A 107 -0.92 2.35 12.91
C GLN A 107 -2.19 2.15 13.73
N ALA A 108 -3.32 2.70 13.28
CA ALA A 108 -4.60 2.54 13.97
C ALA A 108 -5.05 1.07 14.02
N PHE A 109 -4.84 0.32 12.94
CA PHE A 109 -5.15 -1.12 12.91
C PHE A 109 -4.23 -1.91 13.86
N TYR A 110 -2.93 -1.61 13.86
CA TYR A 110 -1.97 -2.24 14.78
C TYR A 110 -2.39 -2.08 16.25
N GLU A 111 -2.80 -0.88 16.64
CA GLU A 111 -3.25 -0.58 18.01
C GLU A 111 -4.62 -1.19 18.36
N ALA A 112 -5.50 -1.30 17.37
CA ALA A 112 -6.86 -1.80 17.54
C ALA A 112 -6.95 -3.33 17.50
N ALA A 113 -6.11 -3.98 16.68
CA ALA A 113 -6.19 -5.43 16.39
C ALA A 113 -6.27 -6.33 17.62
N PRO A 114 -5.53 -6.08 18.75
CA PRO A 114 -5.64 -6.89 19.96
C PRO A 114 -7.01 -6.83 20.66
N HIS A 115 -7.82 -5.83 20.34
CA HIS A 115 -9.14 -5.60 20.92
C HIS A 115 -10.30 -6.05 20.02
N LEU A 116 -10.03 -6.48 18.80
CA LEU A 116 -11.03 -6.82 17.80
C LEU A 116 -11.01 -8.31 17.48
N ASP A 117 -12.19 -8.89 17.29
CA ASP A 117 -12.28 -10.18 16.60
C ASP A 117 -12.26 -9.91 15.07
N TRP A 118 -11.07 -9.94 14.49
CA TRP A 118 -10.91 -9.64 13.08
C TRP A 118 -10.34 -10.82 12.29
N LYS A 119 -10.68 -10.86 11.02
CA LYS A 119 -10.18 -11.88 10.10
C LYS A 119 -9.92 -11.28 8.73
N ALA A 120 -8.92 -11.79 8.06
CA ALA A 120 -8.71 -11.60 6.63
C ALA A 120 -8.91 -12.95 5.93
N LEU A 121 -9.85 -13.01 5.00
CA LEU A 121 -10.21 -14.24 4.29
C LEU A 121 -9.81 -14.14 2.83
N ALA A 122 -9.00 -15.11 2.37
CA ALA A 122 -8.80 -15.34 0.94
C ALA A 122 -10.08 -15.93 0.34
N LEU A 123 -10.56 -15.34 -0.74
CA LEU A 123 -11.77 -15.77 -1.41
C LEU A 123 -11.47 -16.40 -2.76
N HIS A 124 -12.09 -17.55 -2.99
CA HIS A 124 -12.16 -18.16 -4.30
C HIS A 124 -13.49 -17.78 -4.97
N TRP A 125 -13.43 -17.29 -6.19
CA TRP A 125 -14.60 -16.98 -7.00
C TRP A 125 -14.77 -18.04 -8.11
N ASP A 126 -15.98 -18.55 -8.26
CA ASP A 126 -16.35 -19.34 -9.43
C ASP A 126 -16.42 -18.46 -10.69
N GLY A 127 -16.53 -19.07 -11.85
CA GLY A 127 -16.61 -18.33 -13.12
C GLY A 127 -17.85 -17.43 -13.25
N SER A 128 -18.85 -17.57 -12.38
CA SER A 128 -20.06 -16.76 -12.37
C SER A 128 -19.97 -15.54 -11.46
N PHE A 129 -18.95 -15.45 -10.60
CA PHE A 129 -18.79 -14.43 -9.56
C PHE A 129 -20.01 -14.28 -8.63
N SER A 130 -20.85 -15.31 -8.53
CA SER A 130 -22.12 -15.22 -7.81
C SER A 130 -21.96 -15.52 -6.32
N ARG A 131 -21.08 -16.44 -5.96
CA ARG A 131 -20.87 -16.88 -4.57
C ARG A 131 -19.38 -17.17 -4.31
N PRO A 132 -18.75 -16.43 -3.40
CA PRO A 132 -17.36 -16.71 -3.03
C PRO A 132 -17.29 -17.94 -2.12
N GLY A 133 -16.27 -18.78 -2.33
CA GLY A 133 -15.80 -19.75 -1.35
C GLY A 133 -14.68 -19.15 -0.49
N VAL A 134 -14.54 -19.60 0.76
CA VAL A 134 -13.40 -19.27 1.59
C VAL A 134 -12.25 -20.21 1.24
N ALA A 135 -11.16 -19.67 0.70
CA ALA A 135 -9.94 -20.42 0.38
C ALA A 135 -9.04 -20.59 1.62
N GLY A 136 -9.11 -19.65 2.57
CA GLY A 136 -8.36 -19.72 3.83
C GLY A 136 -8.40 -18.45 4.64
N VAL A 137 -8.00 -18.54 5.90
CA VAL A 137 -7.72 -17.40 6.78
C VAL A 137 -6.26 -17.00 6.58
N LEU A 138 -6.02 -15.72 6.39
CA LEU A 138 -4.68 -15.19 6.13
C LEU A 138 -3.91 -14.98 7.44
N ALA A 139 -2.62 -15.28 7.40
CA ALA A 139 -1.71 -14.98 8.51
C ALA A 139 -1.50 -13.46 8.63
N TYR A 140 -1.29 -13.00 9.87
CA TYR A 140 -0.93 -11.61 10.17
C TYR A 140 0.50 -11.55 10.70
N PRO A 141 1.47 -11.24 9.85
CA PRO A 141 2.86 -11.13 10.27
C PRO A 141 3.13 -9.79 10.95
N GLN A 142 2.64 -9.62 12.19
CA GLN A 142 2.70 -8.38 12.95
C GLN A 142 4.12 -7.83 13.09
N ALA A 143 5.12 -8.70 13.32
CA ALA A 143 6.52 -8.28 13.44
C ALA A 143 7.07 -7.60 12.17
N ILE A 144 6.55 -7.96 10.98
CA ILE A 144 6.89 -7.28 9.74
C ILE A 144 6.29 -5.87 9.73
N LEU A 145 5.03 -5.71 10.15
CA LEU A 145 4.42 -4.39 10.25
C LEU A 145 5.20 -3.48 11.22
N GLU A 146 5.59 -3.98 12.37
CA GLU A 146 6.40 -3.25 13.35
C GLU A 146 7.72 -2.78 12.77
N ARG A 147 8.39 -3.62 11.98
CA ARG A 147 9.66 -3.28 11.33
C ARG A 147 9.50 -2.26 10.22
N GLU A 148 8.47 -2.40 9.38
CA GLU A 148 8.35 -1.67 8.12
C GLU A 148 7.53 -0.37 8.23
N ASN A 149 6.58 -0.27 9.18
CA ASN A 149 5.68 0.87 9.29
C ASN A 149 6.36 2.07 9.99
N HIS A 150 7.24 2.76 9.26
CA HIS A 150 7.87 3.98 9.73
C HIS A 150 7.97 5.01 8.59
N ASP A 151 8.23 6.28 8.91
CA ASP A 151 8.32 7.35 7.90
C ASP A 151 9.71 7.42 7.28
N GLY A 152 10.14 6.30 6.71
CA GLY A 152 11.41 6.11 6.01
C GLY A 152 11.29 5.06 4.92
N GLY A 153 12.28 4.98 4.04
CA GLY A 153 12.38 4.01 2.95
C GLY A 153 12.71 4.63 1.62
N ASP A 154 12.33 3.97 0.56
CA ASP A 154 12.60 4.35 -0.81
C ASP A 154 11.32 4.81 -1.51
N TYR A 155 11.43 5.34 -2.71
CA TYR A 155 10.26 5.80 -3.46
C TYR A 155 10.53 5.87 -4.96
N THR A 156 9.45 5.81 -5.74
CA THR A 156 9.43 6.28 -7.11
C THR A 156 8.58 7.55 -7.20
N PHE A 157 9.11 8.56 -7.92
CA PHE A 157 8.43 9.83 -8.16
C PHE A 157 8.26 10.01 -9.66
N ILE A 158 7.00 10.05 -10.12
CA ILE A 158 6.63 10.00 -11.53
C ILE A 158 6.24 11.39 -12.00
N LEU A 159 6.90 11.84 -13.07
CA LEU A 159 6.65 13.12 -13.73
C LEU A 159 6.24 12.91 -15.18
N HIS A 160 5.49 13.85 -15.73
CA HIS A 160 5.19 13.95 -17.17
C HIS A 160 5.75 15.26 -17.72
N LEU A 161 6.63 15.17 -18.70
CA LEU A 161 7.17 16.29 -19.46
C LEU A 161 6.49 16.31 -20.84
N PRO A 162 5.60 17.30 -21.11
CA PRO A 162 4.78 17.28 -22.33
C PRO A 162 5.58 17.58 -23.61
N GLU A 163 6.71 18.27 -23.50
CA GLU A 163 7.54 18.69 -24.61
C GLU A 163 9.02 18.44 -24.31
N THR A 164 9.80 18.12 -25.36
CA THR A 164 11.25 17.97 -25.26
C THR A 164 11.91 19.28 -24.83
N LYS A 165 12.79 19.23 -23.83
CA LYS A 165 13.47 20.40 -23.28
C LYS A 165 14.92 20.13 -22.93
N ASP A 166 15.75 21.16 -23.11
CA ASP A 166 17.07 21.23 -22.52
C ASP A 166 16.99 22.02 -21.21
N ILE A 167 17.34 21.38 -20.09
CA ILE A 167 17.20 21.95 -18.75
C ILE A 167 18.58 22.05 -18.09
N VAL A 168 18.93 23.24 -17.63
CA VAL A 168 20.17 23.47 -16.91
C VAL A 168 20.01 23.04 -15.45
N ILE A 169 20.83 22.11 -14.99
CA ILE A 169 20.78 21.53 -13.63
C ILE A 169 21.96 22.06 -12.80
N GLY A 170 21.74 23.20 -12.16
CA GLY A 170 22.75 23.84 -11.30
C GLY A 170 24.11 23.94 -12.00
N SER A 171 25.16 23.47 -11.36
CA SER A 171 26.54 23.46 -11.89
C SER A 171 26.85 22.27 -12.81
N LYS A 172 25.93 21.32 -12.98
CA LYS A 172 26.14 20.12 -13.82
C LYS A 172 25.95 20.37 -15.32
N GLY A 173 25.47 21.55 -15.71
CA GLY A 173 25.24 21.91 -17.10
C GLY A 173 23.85 21.55 -17.63
N SER A 174 23.72 21.55 -18.94
CA SER A 174 22.45 21.29 -19.64
C SER A 174 22.28 19.80 -19.92
N PHE A 175 21.07 19.29 -19.59
CA PHE A 175 20.65 17.94 -19.90
C PHE A 175 19.49 17.98 -20.88
N HIS A 176 19.49 17.06 -21.83
CA HIS A 176 18.44 16.88 -22.81
C HIS A 176 17.37 15.94 -22.27
N PHE A 177 16.12 16.40 -22.20
CA PHE A 177 14.95 15.61 -21.75
C PHE A 177 13.96 15.46 -22.89
N PRO A 178 13.85 14.29 -23.55
CA PRO A 178 12.77 13.99 -24.47
C PRO A 178 11.39 14.15 -23.83
N ALA A 179 10.37 14.53 -24.59
CA ALA A 179 8.99 14.50 -24.12
C ALA A 179 8.61 13.08 -23.71
N GLY A 180 7.89 12.94 -22.58
CA GLY A 180 7.48 11.64 -22.05
C GLY A 180 7.32 11.63 -20.55
N TYR A 181 7.28 10.43 -19.97
CA TYR A 181 7.19 10.22 -18.54
C TYR A 181 8.57 9.92 -17.95
N TYR A 182 8.77 10.35 -16.72
CA TYR A 182 10.02 10.15 -16.01
C TYR A 182 9.76 9.55 -14.66
N VAL A 183 10.46 8.47 -14.33
CA VAL A 183 10.48 7.86 -13.00
C VAL A 183 11.79 8.19 -12.35
N TYR A 184 11.73 8.93 -11.26
CA TYR A 184 12.87 9.20 -10.39
C TYR A 184 12.82 8.26 -9.19
N THR A 185 13.91 7.53 -8.93
CA THR A 185 14.11 6.70 -7.74
C THR A 185 14.93 7.45 -6.70
N GLY A 186 14.59 7.28 -5.45
CA GLY A 186 15.33 7.91 -4.35
C GLY A 186 14.95 7.33 -3.01
N SER A 187 15.69 7.72 -1.97
CA SER A 187 15.47 7.27 -0.61
C SER A 187 15.31 8.43 0.38
N ALA A 188 14.67 8.14 1.50
CA ALA A 188 14.61 9.01 2.66
C ALA A 188 14.56 8.15 3.93
N ARG A 189 15.66 8.08 4.66
CA ARG A 189 15.72 7.27 5.89
C ARG A 189 14.82 7.80 7.00
N LYS A 190 14.41 9.07 6.91
CA LYS A 190 13.45 9.74 7.81
C LYS A 190 12.68 10.78 7.01
N ASN A 191 11.46 11.08 7.45
CA ASN A 191 10.59 12.11 6.85
C ASN A 191 10.31 11.88 5.35
N LEU A 192 10.09 10.62 4.97
CA LEU A 192 9.76 10.23 3.58
C LEU A 192 8.54 10.99 3.06
N ALA A 193 7.48 11.09 3.87
CA ALA A 193 6.28 11.83 3.50
C ALA A 193 6.57 13.31 3.21
N ALA A 194 7.37 13.96 4.07
CA ALA A 194 7.77 15.35 3.88
C ALA A 194 8.66 15.54 2.64
N ARG A 195 9.53 14.57 2.34
CA ARG A 195 10.35 14.56 1.12
C ARG A 195 9.50 14.49 -0.14
N LEU A 196 8.56 13.57 -0.21
CA LEU A 196 7.65 13.44 -1.35
C LEU A 196 6.75 14.68 -1.51
N ALA A 197 6.20 15.19 -0.41
CA ALA A 197 5.45 16.43 -0.42
C ALA A 197 6.30 17.62 -0.93
N ARG A 198 7.58 17.69 -0.56
CA ARG A 198 8.51 18.70 -1.06
C ARG A 198 8.80 18.50 -2.56
N HIS A 199 9.03 17.28 -3.02
CA HIS A 199 9.23 17.01 -4.45
C HIS A 199 8.03 17.44 -5.29
N SER A 200 6.82 17.26 -4.79
CA SER A 200 5.58 17.64 -5.49
C SER A 200 5.41 19.15 -5.66
N ARG A 201 6.02 19.98 -4.81
CA ARG A 201 5.91 21.45 -4.92
C ARG A 201 6.66 21.97 -6.16
N LYS A 202 6.02 22.87 -6.92
CA LYS A 202 6.65 23.53 -8.06
C LYS A 202 7.54 24.68 -7.59
N ARG A 203 7.05 25.51 -6.66
CA ARG A 203 7.78 26.65 -6.09
C ARG A 203 8.53 26.22 -4.82
N LYS A 204 9.87 26.12 -4.89
CA LYS A 204 10.75 25.75 -3.79
C LYS A 204 12.18 26.17 -4.09
N LYS A 205 13.04 26.27 -3.05
CA LYS A 205 14.51 26.42 -3.24
C LYS A 205 15.04 25.13 -3.89
N MET A 206 15.79 25.26 -5.00
CA MET A 206 16.42 24.12 -5.66
C MET A 206 17.46 23.47 -4.76
N HIS A 207 17.43 22.17 -4.64
CA HIS A 207 18.35 21.41 -3.80
C HIS A 207 18.76 20.10 -4.48
N TRP A 208 17.81 19.34 -5.03
CA TRP A 208 18.08 18.10 -5.76
C TRP A 208 17.91 18.30 -7.27
N HIS A 209 18.56 17.45 -8.06
CA HIS A 209 18.47 17.48 -9.53
C HIS A 209 17.02 17.41 -10.01
N ILE A 210 16.20 16.57 -9.38
CA ILE A 210 14.76 16.42 -9.71
C ILE A 210 13.95 17.72 -9.54
N ASP A 211 14.42 18.65 -8.70
CA ASP A 211 13.73 19.91 -8.50
C ASP A 211 13.70 20.76 -9.77
N TYR A 212 14.74 20.69 -10.60
CA TYR A 212 14.82 21.40 -11.89
C TYR A 212 13.85 20.81 -12.92
N LEU A 213 13.82 19.48 -13.08
CA LEU A 213 12.86 18.82 -13.96
C LEU A 213 11.42 19.10 -13.50
N ARG A 214 11.17 19.13 -12.20
CA ARG A 214 9.83 19.40 -11.62
C ARG A 214 9.32 20.81 -11.97
N GLN A 215 10.15 21.79 -12.28
CA GLN A 215 9.68 23.10 -12.73
C GLN A 215 8.93 23.02 -14.06
N GLU A 216 9.39 22.14 -14.96
CA GLU A 216 8.92 21.98 -16.31
C GLU A 216 7.91 20.83 -16.49
N ALA A 217 7.94 19.83 -15.61
CA ALA A 217 7.14 18.63 -15.69
C ALA A 217 6.02 18.61 -14.63
N ASP A 218 4.93 17.92 -14.91
CA ASP A 218 3.82 17.74 -13.98
C ASP A 218 3.92 16.42 -13.21
N VAL A 219 3.48 16.43 -11.94
CA VAL A 219 3.48 15.23 -11.10
C VAL A 219 2.35 14.30 -11.53
N VAL A 220 2.69 13.06 -11.80
CA VAL A 220 1.74 11.98 -12.09
C VAL A 220 1.43 11.21 -10.82
N ALA A 221 2.47 10.74 -10.11
CA ALA A 221 2.33 9.98 -8.88
C ALA A 221 3.60 10.07 -8.02
N ALA A 222 3.44 9.81 -6.74
CA ALA A 222 4.53 9.57 -5.80
C ALA A 222 4.23 8.26 -5.06
N LEU A 223 5.05 7.24 -5.26
CA LEU A 223 4.81 5.90 -4.74
C LEU A 223 5.88 5.57 -3.68
N PRO A 224 5.58 5.75 -2.39
CA PRO A 224 6.50 5.38 -1.32
C PRO A 224 6.62 3.86 -1.21
N ILE A 225 7.81 3.41 -0.85
CA ILE A 225 8.15 2.04 -0.47
C ILE A 225 8.72 2.14 0.94
N ARG A 226 7.83 2.12 1.95
CA ARG A 226 8.26 2.20 3.35
C ARG A 226 8.99 0.91 3.72
N THR A 227 10.18 1.05 4.25
CA THR A 227 11.03 -0.09 4.58
C THR A 227 12.19 0.33 5.49
N ALA A 228 12.62 -0.60 6.34
CA ALA A 228 13.84 -0.49 7.11
C ALA A 228 15.09 -0.83 6.27
N ASP A 229 14.91 -1.53 5.15
CA ASP A 229 15.98 -1.98 4.27
C ASP A 229 16.46 -0.83 3.37
N ASP A 230 17.67 -0.97 2.80
CA ASP A 230 18.23 -0.07 1.79
C ASP A 230 18.03 -0.67 0.40
N LEU A 231 17.02 -0.19 -0.31
CA LEU A 231 16.61 -0.74 -1.60
C LEU A 231 16.79 0.24 -2.77
N GLU A 232 17.35 1.44 -2.52
CA GLU A 232 17.40 2.50 -3.54
C GLU A 232 18.10 2.05 -4.82
N HIS A 233 19.23 1.35 -4.70
CA HIS A 233 20.00 0.88 -5.85
C HIS A 233 19.30 -0.23 -6.61
N ASP A 234 18.75 -1.21 -5.89
CA ASP A 234 17.99 -2.32 -6.49
C ASP A 234 16.74 -1.80 -7.21
N LEU A 235 16.06 -0.83 -6.59
CA LEU A 235 14.90 -0.16 -7.19
C LEU A 235 15.29 0.60 -8.46
N ALA A 236 16.41 1.35 -8.45
CA ALA A 236 16.91 2.06 -9.61
C ALA A 236 17.27 1.09 -10.75
N GLN A 237 17.95 0.00 -10.44
CA GLN A 237 18.29 -1.03 -11.41
C GLN A 237 17.04 -1.69 -12.01
N ALA A 238 16.06 -2.04 -11.17
CA ALA A 238 14.82 -2.65 -11.64
C ALA A 238 14.02 -1.72 -12.57
N VAL A 239 13.88 -0.44 -12.18
CA VAL A 239 13.18 0.56 -13.02
C VAL A 239 13.93 0.80 -14.32
N GLY A 240 15.26 0.89 -14.27
CA GLY A 240 16.10 1.04 -15.46
C GLY A 240 15.95 -0.11 -16.45
N ALA A 241 15.78 -1.34 -15.97
CA ALA A 241 15.63 -2.52 -16.82
C ALA A 241 14.33 -2.54 -17.66
N VAL A 242 13.31 -1.75 -17.27
CA VAL A 242 12.02 -1.67 -17.98
C VAL A 242 11.76 -0.30 -18.62
N SER A 243 12.69 0.64 -18.48
CA SER A 243 12.59 1.97 -19.06
C SER A 243 12.99 2.00 -20.54
N ASP A 244 12.51 3.00 -21.29
CA ASP A 244 12.88 3.20 -22.70
C ASP A 244 14.23 3.91 -22.84
N TRP A 245 14.59 4.79 -21.89
CA TRP A 245 15.89 5.48 -21.80
C TRP A 245 16.22 5.88 -20.36
N SER A 246 17.47 6.30 -20.14
CA SER A 246 17.94 6.90 -18.88
C SER A 246 18.52 8.30 -19.12
N ILE A 247 18.59 9.11 -18.07
CA ILE A 247 19.31 10.38 -18.07
C ILE A 247 20.61 10.16 -17.28
N ASP A 248 21.70 9.91 -17.97
CA ASP A 248 22.97 9.51 -17.38
C ASP A 248 23.51 10.57 -16.40
N GLY A 249 24.05 10.10 -15.29
CA GLY A 249 24.59 10.93 -14.22
C GLY A 249 23.52 11.70 -13.41
N PHE A 250 22.24 11.46 -13.63
CA PHE A 250 21.18 12.14 -12.91
C PHE A 250 20.87 11.44 -11.58
N GLY A 251 21.02 12.18 -10.47
CA GLY A 251 20.68 11.68 -9.14
C GLY A 251 21.69 10.75 -8.48
N CYS A 252 22.81 10.43 -9.15
CA CYS A 252 23.82 9.48 -8.68
C CYS A 252 25.13 10.18 -8.19
N THR A 253 24.97 11.19 -7.35
CA THR A 253 26.15 11.91 -6.80
C THR A 253 26.90 11.05 -5.78
N ASP A 254 26.20 10.19 -5.07
CA ASP A 254 26.68 9.45 -3.91
C ASP A 254 26.69 7.91 -4.14
N CYS A 255 26.52 7.47 -5.41
CA CYS A 255 26.48 6.06 -5.76
C CYS A 255 27.09 5.77 -7.14
N THR A 256 27.25 4.49 -7.47
CA THR A 256 27.78 4.00 -8.75
C THR A 256 26.70 3.70 -9.80
N CYS A 257 25.45 3.97 -9.51
CA CYS A 257 24.38 3.77 -10.49
C CYS A 257 24.57 4.71 -11.70
N PRO A 258 24.29 4.26 -12.93
CA PRO A 258 24.39 5.10 -14.10
C PRO A 258 23.38 6.25 -14.08
N SER A 259 22.21 6.03 -13.50
CA SER A 259 21.14 7.02 -13.33
C SER A 259 20.18 6.64 -12.22
N HIS A 260 19.48 7.65 -11.69
CA HIS A 260 18.27 7.49 -10.86
C HIS A 260 17.03 8.12 -11.54
N LEU A 261 17.15 8.48 -12.82
CA LEU A 261 16.05 9.05 -13.61
C LEU A 261 15.88 8.31 -14.93
N PHE A 262 14.72 7.71 -15.10
CA PHE A 262 14.41 6.80 -16.19
C PHE A 262 13.21 7.32 -16.98
N GLY A 263 13.30 7.27 -18.32
CA GLY A 263 12.28 7.76 -19.23
C GLY A 263 11.40 6.66 -19.80
N PHE A 264 10.14 7.00 -20.05
CA PHE A 264 9.11 6.12 -20.58
C PHE A 264 8.27 6.86 -21.64
N THR A 265 7.97 6.18 -22.73
CA THR A 265 7.04 6.67 -23.75
C THR A 265 5.58 6.55 -23.32
N VAL A 266 5.29 5.62 -22.41
CA VAL A 266 3.95 5.37 -21.87
C VAL A 266 3.89 5.75 -20.39
N ASN A 267 2.67 6.03 -19.90
CA ASN A 267 2.50 6.33 -18.47
C ASN A 267 2.84 5.10 -17.59
N PRO A 268 3.86 5.18 -16.71
CA PRO A 268 4.31 4.04 -15.93
C PRO A 268 3.24 3.43 -15.03
N ILE A 269 2.28 4.22 -14.51
CA ILE A 269 1.18 3.69 -13.67
C ILE A 269 0.20 2.79 -14.45
N HIS A 270 0.28 2.76 -15.79
CA HIS A 270 -0.48 1.86 -16.65
C HIS A 270 0.42 0.84 -17.36
N TYR A 271 1.71 0.82 -17.05
CA TYR A 271 2.68 -0.08 -17.63
C TYR A 271 2.97 -1.26 -16.73
N ARG A 272 2.46 -2.44 -17.10
CA ARG A 272 2.51 -3.63 -16.26
C ARG A 272 3.90 -3.98 -15.71
N PRO A 273 5.01 -3.93 -16.48
CA PRO A 273 6.33 -4.22 -15.94
C PRO A 273 6.75 -3.28 -14.81
N PHE A 274 6.41 -1.98 -14.89
CA PHE A 274 6.68 -1.03 -13.83
C PHE A 274 5.81 -1.30 -12.58
N ILE A 275 4.52 -1.57 -12.76
CA ILE A 275 3.63 -1.90 -11.64
C ILE A 275 4.11 -3.17 -10.93
N GLN A 276 4.60 -4.18 -11.68
CA GLN A 276 5.16 -5.38 -11.09
C GLN A 276 6.37 -5.07 -10.19
N ILE A 277 7.23 -4.13 -10.59
CA ILE A 277 8.36 -3.68 -9.74
C ILE A 277 7.83 -3.07 -8.44
N VAL A 278 6.82 -2.19 -8.52
CA VAL A 278 6.23 -1.59 -7.30
C VAL A 278 5.65 -2.66 -6.37
N GLU A 279 4.95 -3.66 -6.92
CA GLU A 279 4.43 -4.81 -6.15
C GLU A 279 5.57 -5.64 -5.54
N ASP A 280 6.62 -5.93 -6.32
CA ASP A 280 7.76 -6.70 -5.84
C ASP A 280 8.47 -6.01 -4.66
N PHE A 281 8.70 -4.71 -4.75
CA PHE A 281 9.34 -3.92 -3.70
C PHE A 281 8.44 -3.61 -2.50
N ARG A 282 7.13 -3.55 -2.66
CA ARG A 282 6.19 -3.32 -1.55
C ARG A 282 5.77 -4.60 -0.86
N MET A 283 5.53 -5.68 -1.62
CA MET A 283 4.85 -6.89 -1.13
C MET A 283 5.69 -8.15 -1.30
N ASN A 284 6.05 -8.54 -2.54
CA ASN A 284 6.61 -9.85 -2.82
C ASN A 284 7.98 -10.08 -2.15
N ARG A 285 8.79 -9.02 -1.91
CA ARG A 285 10.05 -9.12 -1.16
C ARG A 285 9.86 -9.62 0.27
N LEU A 286 8.66 -9.46 0.83
CA LEU A 286 8.34 -9.87 2.19
C LEU A 286 8.05 -11.37 2.31
N ASP A 287 7.72 -12.04 1.21
CA ASP A 287 7.27 -13.44 1.20
C ASP A 287 8.23 -14.36 1.96
N SER A 288 9.53 -14.27 1.69
CA SER A 288 10.53 -15.13 2.36
C SER A 288 10.59 -14.87 3.88
N SER A 289 10.62 -13.61 4.29
CA SER A 289 10.66 -13.23 5.70
C SER A 289 9.39 -13.63 6.43
N ILE A 290 8.23 -13.48 5.78
CA ILE A 290 6.93 -13.87 6.34
C ILE A 290 6.83 -15.40 6.44
N PHE A 291 7.27 -16.12 5.42
CA PHE A 291 7.26 -17.58 5.44
C PHE A 291 8.06 -18.14 6.62
N TYR A 292 9.27 -17.62 6.86
CA TYR A 292 10.07 -18.00 8.02
C TYR A 292 9.39 -17.64 9.37
N ALA A 293 8.72 -16.50 9.45
CA ALA A 293 8.04 -16.06 10.66
C ALA A 293 6.76 -16.86 10.98
N ILE A 294 6.14 -17.51 9.99
CA ILE A 294 4.91 -18.31 10.18
C ILE A 294 5.25 -19.77 10.47
N MET A 295 6.39 -20.27 9.97
CA MET A 295 6.81 -21.69 10.08
C MET A 295 7.68 -21.96 11.33
N GLY A 296 8.26 -20.95 11.97
CA GLY A 296 9.04 -21.05 13.21
C GLY A 296 8.23 -20.71 14.41
#